data_5cf2cfed2211889cf63d520a9c2f7459
#
_entry.id   5cf2cfed2211889cf63d520a9c2f7459
#
_cell.length_a   1.000
_cell.length_b   1.000
_cell.length_c   1.000
_cell.angle_alpha   90.00
_cell.angle_beta   90.00
_cell.angle_gamma   90.00
#
_symmetry.space_group_name_H-M   'P 1'
#
loop_
_entity.id
_entity.type
_entity.pdbx_description
1 polymer ?
#
loop_
_entity_poly.entity_id
_entity_poly.type
_entity_poly.pdbx_seq_one_letter_code
_entity_poly.pdbx_strand_id
1 'polypeptide(L)'
;MKKIIGLLVVAGLTASLYANDNTGCGLGSLIIKNQNTVALQVIAATTNGTSGNQTFGITSGTSNCAKPNNFVSNDKLNKFVSENMDELALDISSGKGETLSTVAKLMNVENTQEFSAKLQANFSNIYTSENVTSATVIDSIAKYM
;
A
#
# COMPACT_ATOMS: atom_id res chain seq x y z
N MET A 1 32.27 53.79 -19.84
CA MET A 1 30.87 53.48 -19.54
C MET A 1 30.70 51.92 -19.63
N LYS A 2 30.81 51.22 -18.54
CA LYS A 2 30.72 49.76 -18.50
C LYS A 2 29.31 49.39 -18.10
N LYS A 3 28.56 48.78 -19.03
CA LYS A 3 27.19 48.25 -18.76
C LYS A 3 27.33 46.88 -18.11
N ILE A 4 26.96 46.77 -16.83
CA ILE A 4 26.87 45.53 -16.10
C ILE A 4 25.49 44.94 -16.42
N ILE A 5 25.49 43.87 -17.18
CA ILE A 5 24.26 43.06 -17.45
C ILE A 5 24.13 42.12 -16.27
N GLY A 6 23.15 42.40 -15.39
CA GLY A 6 22.80 41.54 -14.30
C GLY A 6 22.08 40.27 -14.80
N LEU A 7 22.72 39.14 -14.62
CA LEU A 7 22.16 37.83 -14.89
C LEU A 7 21.21 37.46 -13.74
N LEU A 8 19.91 37.59 -13.97
CA LEU A 8 18.87 37.07 -13.05
C LEU A 8 18.84 35.55 -13.15
N VAL A 9 19.48 34.88 -12.21
CA VAL A 9 19.31 33.46 -11.99
C VAL A 9 17.94 33.26 -11.32
N VAL A 10 16.94 32.86 -12.11
CA VAL A 10 15.68 32.37 -11.61
C VAL A 10 15.95 30.95 -11.07
N ALA A 11 16.25 30.86 -9.77
CA ALA A 11 16.24 29.60 -9.06
C ALA A 11 14.80 29.12 -9.02
N GLY A 12 14.47 28.19 -9.91
CA GLY A 12 13.21 27.46 -9.86
C GLY A 12 13.14 26.67 -8.55
N LEU A 13 12.38 27.18 -7.58
CA LEU A 13 11.96 26.39 -6.43
C LEU A 13 11.04 25.29 -6.95
N THR A 14 11.59 24.11 -7.19
CA THR A 14 10.80 22.90 -7.22
C THR A 14 10.30 22.66 -5.80
N ALA A 15 9.12 23.20 -5.48
CA ALA A 15 8.42 22.84 -4.28
C ALA A 15 8.11 21.35 -4.41
N SER A 16 8.93 20.52 -3.79
CA SER A 16 8.59 19.13 -3.53
C SER A 16 7.29 19.14 -2.73
N LEU A 17 6.20 18.73 -3.36
CA LEU A 17 4.94 18.51 -2.67
C LEU A 17 5.13 17.31 -1.73
N TYR A 18 5.66 17.56 -0.55
CA TYR A 18 5.62 16.60 0.52
C TYR A 18 4.13 16.41 0.87
N ALA A 19 3.57 15.28 0.47
CA ALA A 19 2.32 14.82 1.07
C ALA A 19 2.55 14.79 2.58
N ASN A 20 1.72 15.48 3.34
CA ASN A 20 1.88 15.52 4.78
C ASN A 20 1.49 14.13 5.30
N ASP A 21 2.47 13.36 5.79
CA ASP A 21 2.30 11.96 6.21
C ASP A 21 1.18 11.77 7.24
N ASN A 22 0.81 12.85 7.95
CA ASN A 22 -0.22 12.81 8.99
C ASN A 22 -1.65 12.66 8.46
N THR A 23 -1.93 13.05 7.22
CA THR A 23 -3.29 13.07 6.66
C THR A 23 -3.52 11.99 5.62
N GLY A 24 -2.46 11.34 5.15
CA GLY A 24 -2.52 10.35 4.09
C GLY A 24 -2.90 10.93 2.73
N CYS A 25 -3.13 10.05 1.77
CA CYS A 25 -3.59 10.41 0.42
C CYS A 25 -5.12 10.33 0.31
N GLY A 26 -5.70 10.95 -0.70
CA GLY A 26 -7.15 10.96 -0.95
C GLY A 26 -7.66 12.33 -1.37
N LEU A 27 -8.96 12.47 -1.54
CA LEU A 27 -9.60 13.71 -1.96
C LEU A 27 -9.34 14.87 -1.00
N GLY A 28 -9.31 14.62 0.30
CA GLY A 28 -9.00 15.65 1.30
C GLY A 28 -7.62 16.26 1.09
N SER A 29 -6.63 15.43 0.76
CA SER A 29 -5.27 15.89 0.48
C SER A 29 -5.16 16.64 -0.85
N LEU A 30 -6.03 16.37 -1.83
CA LEU A 30 -6.09 17.10 -3.09
C LEU A 30 -6.74 18.48 -2.94
N ILE A 31 -7.80 18.56 -2.16
CA ILE A 31 -8.60 19.78 -1.96
C ILE A 31 -7.89 20.73 -0.99
N ILE A 32 -7.36 20.18 0.10
CA ILE A 32 -6.69 20.95 1.15
C ILE A 32 -5.17 20.83 0.97
N LYS A 33 -4.65 21.58 0.02
CA LYS A 33 -3.20 21.58 -0.30
C LYS A 33 -2.34 22.20 0.80
N ASN A 34 -2.88 23.14 1.56
CA ASN A 34 -2.18 23.78 2.67
C ASN A 34 -2.65 23.16 3.99
N GLN A 35 -1.82 22.31 4.57
CA GLN A 35 -2.11 21.55 5.78
C GLN A 35 -1.21 22.00 6.96
N ASN A 36 -0.91 23.32 7.03
CA ASN A 36 0.00 23.85 8.02
C ASN A 36 -0.58 23.95 9.43
N THR A 37 -1.89 23.73 9.61
CA THR A 37 -2.56 23.76 10.89
C THR A 37 -3.23 22.43 11.21
N VAL A 38 -3.33 22.11 12.50
CA VAL A 38 -4.00 20.89 12.95
C VAL A 38 -5.45 20.80 12.43
N ALA A 39 -6.16 21.93 12.43
CA ALA A 39 -7.54 21.97 11.91
C ALA A 39 -7.63 21.55 10.43
N LEU A 40 -6.74 22.05 9.58
CA LEU A 40 -6.71 21.70 8.15
C LEU A 40 -6.30 20.24 7.94
N GLN A 41 -5.38 19.72 8.77
CA GLN A 41 -5.01 18.31 8.74
C GLN A 41 -6.18 17.41 9.14
N VAL A 42 -6.92 17.76 10.20
CA VAL A 42 -8.10 17.00 10.62
C VAL A 42 -9.17 16.99 9.54
N ILE A 43 -9.46 18.12 8.91
CA ILE A 43 -10.43 18.20 7.81
C ILE A 43 -9.97 17.35 6.62
N ALA A 44 -8.68 17.41 6.24
CA ALA A 44 -8.13 16.61 5.15
C ALA A 44 -8.23 15.11 5.46
N ALA A 45 -7.85 14.68 6.65
CA ALA A 45 -7.92 13.28 7.09
C ALA A 45 -9.35 12.77 7.13
N THR A 46 -10.28 13.57 7.68
CA THR A 46 -11.72 13.21 7.73
C THR A 46 -12.29 13.07 6.32
N THR A 47 -11.96 14.00 5.42
CA THR A 47 -12.41 13.95 4.02
C THR A 47 -11.83 12.74 3.30
N ASN A 48 -10.57 12.39 3.56
CA ASN A 48 -9.94 11.19 3.02
C ASN A 48 -10.67 9.91 3.45
N GLY A 49 -11.12 9.83 4.70
CA GLY A 49 -11.86 8.68 5.24
C GLY A 49 -13.32 8.60 4.78
N THR A 50 -13.89 9.69 4.27
CA THR A 50 -15.31 9.74 3.90
C THR A 50 -15.61 8.92 2.66
N SER A 51 -16.67 8.10 2.69
CA SER A 51 -17.17 7.31 1.55
C SER A 51 -16.13 6.42 0.87
N GLY A 52 -15.08 6.01 1.59
CA GLY A 52 -14.03 5.13 1.06
C GLY A 52 -13.16 5.74 -0.04
N ASN A 53 -13.16 7.07 -0.20
CA ASN A 53 -12.39 7.71 -1.27
C ASN A 53 -10.88 7.48 -1.16
N GLN A 54 -10.35 7.36 0.05
CA GLN A 54 -8.95 7.00 0.26
C GLN A 54 -8.68 5.57 -0.20
N THR A 55 -9.54 4.61 0.16
CA THR A 55 -9.44 3.23 -0.29
C THR A 55 -9.51 3.15 -1.82
N PHE A 56 -10.44 3.86 -2.44
CA PHE A 56 -10.53 3.95 -3.89
C PHE A 56 -9.27 4.58 -4.50
N GLY A 57 -8.76 5.66 -3.91
CA GLY A 57 -7.54 6.32 -4.35
C GLY A 57 -6.32 5.37 -4.32
N ILE A 58 -6.16 4.62 -3.24
CA ILE A 58 -5.09 3.63 -3.08
C ILE A 58 -5.23 2.51 -4.14
N THR A 59 -6.41 1.92 -4.29
CA THR A 59 -6.62 0.79 -5.22
C THR A 59 -6.48 1.20 -6.69
N SER A 60 -6.90 2.41 -7.03
CA SER A 60 -6.83 2.92 -8.41
C SER A 60 -5.53 3.65 -8.75
N GLY A 61 -4.74 4.05 -7.74
CA GLY A 61 -3.57 4.91 -7.93
C GLY A 61 -3.94 6.35 -8.30
N THR A 62 -5.10 6.83 -7.82
CA THR A 62 -5.61 8.19 -8.05
C THR A 62 -5.54 9.02 -6.77
N SER A 63 -5.97 10.27 -6.82
CA SER A 63 -6.06 11.16 -5.65
C SER A 63 -4.73 11.28 -4.88
N ASN A 64 -3.62 11.35 -5.60
CA ASN A 64 -2.27 11.42 -5.05
C ASN A 64 -1.90 10.22 -4.15
N CYS A 65 -2.59 9.10 -4.29
CA CYS A 65 -2.25 7.84 -3.66
C CYS A 65 -1.29 7.06 -4.55
N ALA A 66 -0.22 6.55 -3.97
CA ALA A 66 0.62 5.58 -4.65
C ALA A 66 -0.19 4.30 -4.88
N LYS A 67 -0.23 3.82 -6.12
CA LYS A 67 -0.84 2.52 -6.41
C LYS A 67 0.04 1.45 -5.76
N PRO A 68 -0.50 0.61 -4.87
CA PRO A 68 0.26 -0.49 -4.32
C PRO A 68 0.73 -1.38 -5.47
N ASN A 69 1.90 -1.97 -5.32
CA ASN A 69 2.33 -3.04 -6.22
C ASN A 69 1.18 -4.04 -6.32
N ASN A 70 0.86 -4.48 -7.52
CA ASN A 70 -0.35 -5.13 -8.04
C ASN A 70 -1.13 -6.14 -7.17
N PHE A 71 -0.71 -6.44 -5.96
CA PHE A 71 -1.26 -7.50 -5.12
C PHE A 71 -2.44 -7.04 -4.25
N VAL A 72 -2.35 -5.86 -3.65
CA VAL A 72 -3.42 -5.35 -2.77
C VAL A 72 -4.66 -4.89 -3.53
N SER A 73 -4.53 -4.59 -4.83
CA SER A 73 -5.66 -4.17 -5.68
C SER A 73 -6.49 -5.32 -6.24
N ASN A 74 -6.16 -6.56 -5.90
CA ASN A 74 -6.92 -7.71 -6.33
C ASN A 74 -8.01 -8.03 -5.30
N ASP A 75 -9.21 -7.51 -5.50
CA ASP A 75 -10.36 -7.77 -4.63
C ASP A 75 -10.62 -9.27 -4.43
N LYS A 76 -10.32 -10.09 -5.45
CA LYS A 76 -10.44 -11.55 -5.35
C LYS A 76 -9.43 -12.14 -4.38
N LEU A 77 -8.19 -11.66 -4.39
CA LEU A 77 -7.15 -12.11 -3.47
C LEU A 77 -7.49 -11.72 -2.03
N ASN A 78 -7.87 -10.45 -1.81
CA ASN A 78 -8.26 -9.98 -0.49
C ASN A 78 -9.45 -10.75 0.07
N LYS A 79 -10.49 -10.95 -0.73
CA LYS A 79 -11.66 -11.71 -0.35
C LYS A 79 -11.29 -13.16 -0.04
N PHE A 80 -10.54 -13.81 -0.94
CA PHE A 80 -10.12 -15.19 -0.76
C PHE A 80 -9.30 -15.38 0.53
N VAL A 81 -8.30 -14.52 0.75
CA VAL A 81 -7.47 -14.61 1.96
C VAL A 81 -8.28 -14.32 3.21
N SER A 82 -9.19 -13.32 3.21
CA SER A 82 -10.00 -13.01 4.39
C SER A 82 -10.98 -14.14 4.77
N GLU A 83 -11.45 -14.89 3.79
CA GLU A 83 -12.36 -16.02 4.01
C GLU A 83 -11.63 -17.33 4.39
N ASN A 84 -10.31 -17.40 4.17
CA ASN A 84 -9.52 -18.63 4.35
C ASN A 84 -8.23 -18.39 5.16
N MET A 85 -8.26 -17.49 6.15
CA MET A 85 -7.07 -17.10 6.92
C MET A 85 -6.45 -18.29 7.68
N ASP A 86 -7.27 -19.13 8.32
CA ASP A 86 -6.82 -20.25 9.14
C ASP A 86 -6.23 -21.36 8.26
N GLU A 87 -6.91 -21.71 7.18
CA GLU A 87 -6.42 -22.69 6.21
C GLU A 87 -5.12 -22.22 5.54
N LEU A 88 -5.03 -20.93 5.22
CA LEU A 88 -3.80 -20.37 4.66
C LEU A 88 -2.64 -20.45 5.65
N ALA A 89 -2.89 -20.19 6.93
CA ALA A 89 -1.87 -20.33 7.97
C ALA A 89 -1.38 -21.78 8.09
N LEU A 90 -2.30 -22.75 8.08
CA LEU A 90 -1.97 -24.18 8.11
C LEU A 90 -1.17 -24.60 6.87
N ASP A 91 -1.59 -24.17 5.69
CA ASP A 91 -0.92 -24.48 4.43
C ASP A 91 0.50 -23.89 4.38
N ILE A 92 0.67 -22.62 4.79
CA ILE A 92 1.99 -21.99 4.86
C ILE A 92 2.88 -22.73 5.87
N SER A 93 2.37 -23.07 7.05
CA SER A 93 3.14 -23.78 8.07
C SER A 93 3.60 -25.16 7.61
N SER A 94 2.77 -25.84 6.80
CA SER A 94 3.10 -27.15 6.20
C SER A 94 3.93 -27.05 4.91
N GLY A 95 4.06 -25.85 4.32
CA GLY A 95 4.73 -25.59 3.05
C GLY A 95 4.00 -26.10 1.82
N LYS A 96 2.73 -26.48 1.96
CA LYS A 96 1.88 -27.01 0.89
C LYS A 96 0.40 -26.91 1.27
N GLY A 97 -0.46 -26.84 0.26
CA GLY A 97 -1.91 -26.88 0.42
C GLY A 97 -2.63 -26.20 -0.73
N GLU A 98 -3.94 -26.41 -0.79
CA GLU A 98 -4.77 -25.90 -1.87
C GLU A 98 -4.98 -24.39 -1.75
N THR A 99 -5.16 -23.90 -0.52
CA THR A 99 -5.33 -22.47 -0.23
C THR A 99 -4.07 -21.69 -0.60
N LEU A 100 -2.90 -22.18 -0.18
CA LEU A 100 -1.60 -21.60 -0.53
C LEU A 100 -1.36 -21.62 -2.05
N SER A 101 -1.70 -22.72 -2.72
CA SER A 101 -1.58 -22.84 -4.18
C SER A 101 -2.51 -21.85 -4.91
N THR A 102 -3.70 -21.62 -4.37
CA THR A 102 -4.64 -20.64 -4.93
C THR A 102 -4.16 -19.21 -4.75
N VAL A 103 -3.61 -18.88 -3.58
CA VAL A 103 -2.98 -17.57 -3.32
C VAL A 103 -1.82 -17.34 -4.30
N ALA A 104 -0.94 -18.31 -4.47
CA ALA A 104 0.17 -18.23 -5.43
C ALA A 104 -0.33 -17.94 -6.87
N LYS A 105 -1.40 -18.61 -7.30
CA LYS A 105 -2.03 -18.37 -8.62
C LYS A 105 -2.64 -16.98 -8.73
N LEU A 106 -3.36 -16.53 -7.70
CA LEU A 106 -3.95 -15.18 -7.66
C LEU A 106 -2.88 -14.08 -7.68
N MET A 107 -1.70 -14.39 -7.14
CA MET A 107 -0.53 -13.50 -7.13
C MET A 107 0.36 -13.66 -8.39
N ASN A 108 0.01 -14.54 -9.34
CA ASN A 108 0.79 -14.85 -10.54
C ASN A 108 2.25 -15.28 -10.24
N VAL A 109 2.42 -16.09 -9.20
CA VAL A 109 3.73 -16.63 -8.84
C VAL A 109 4.13 -17.73 -9.82
N GLU A 110 5.29 -17.60 -10.46
CA GLU A 110 5.79 -18.57 -11.44
C GLU A 110 6.30 -19.84 -10.76
N ASN A 111 7.11 -19.69 -9.69
CA ASN A 111 7.68 -20.82 -8.96
C ASN A 111 6.96 -21.03 -7.62
N THR A 112 5.83 -21.70 -7.67
CA THR A 112 4.99 -21.95 -6.47
C THR A 112 5.74 -22.75 -5.39
N GLN A 113 6.63 -23.67 -5.77
CA GLN A 113 7.35 -24.50 -4.81
C GLN A 113 8.38 -23.71 -4.00
N GLU A 114 9.18 -22.87 -4.66
CA GLU A 114 10.13 -21.97 -4.01
C GLU A 114 9.39 -20.95 -3.13
N PHE A 115 8.32 -20.38 -3.66
CA PHE A 115 7.47 -19.45 -2.93
C PHE A 115 6.92 -20.06 -1.64
N SER A 116 6.34 -21.27 -1.71
CA SER A 116 5.81 -21.98 -0.55
C SER A 116 6.88 -22.24 0.50
N ALA A 117 8.08 -22.64 0.08
CA ALA A 117 9.20 -22.86 0.98
C ALA A 117 9.68 -21.56 1.67
N LYS A 118 9.72 -20.44 0.93
CA LYS A 118 10.04 -19.13 1.51
C LYS A 118 9.00 -18.69 2.54
N LEU A 119 7.71 -18.87 2.24
CA LEU A 119 6.65 -18.53 3.19
C LEU A 119 6.69 -19.40 4.43
N GLN A 120 6.90 -20.71 4.28
CA GLN A 120 7.06 -21.64 5.40
C GLN A 120 8.21 -21.23 6.33
N ALA A 121 9.38 -20.91 5.75
CA ALA A 121 10.55 -20.48 6.50
C ALA A 121 10.34 -19.15 7.25
N ASN A 122 9.38 -18.33 6.80
CA ASN A 122 9.10 -17.02 7.35
C ASN A 122 7.72 -16.89 7.97
N PHE A 123 7.11 -17.99 8.37
CA PHE A 123 5.74 -18.04 8.90
C PHE A 123 5.51 -17.02 10.02
N SER A 124 6.41 -16.94 11.00
CA SER A 124 6.31 -16.00 12.13
C SER A 124 6.38 -14.53 11.75
N ASN A 125 6.97 -14.21 10.61
CA ASN A 125 7.04 -12.85 10.07
C ASN A 125 5.76 -12.48 9.27
N ILE A 126 4.99 -13.49 8.85
CA ILE A 126 3.73 -13.32 8.12
C ILE A 126 2.56 -13.25 9.12
N TYR A 127 2.52 -14.20 10.03
CA TYR A 127 1.53 -14.27 11.11
C TYR A 127 2.15 -13.83 12.44
N THR A 128 2.25 -12.52 12.61
CA THR A 128 2.92 -11.89 13.78
C THR A 128 2.08 -11.89 15.05
N SER A 129 0.78 -12.11 14.94
CA SER A 129 -0.17 -12.19 16.06
C SER A 129 -1.44 -12.94 15.66
N GLU A 130 -2.24 -13.35 16.63
CA GLU A 130 -3.55 -13.99 16.39
C GLU A 130 -4.57 -13.07 15.71
N ASN A 131 -4.40 -11.76 15.81
CA ASN A 131 -5.30 -10.76 15.26
C ASN A 131 -4.76 -10.08 13.99
N VAL A 132 -3.86 -10.74 13.26
CA VAL A 132 -3.33 -10.20 12.00
C VAL A 132 -4.45 -10.12 10.95
N THR A 133 -4.48 -9.03 10.19
CA THR A 133 -5.49 -8.83 9.14
C THR A 133 -5.08 -9.49 7.82
N SER A 134 -6.05 -9.85 6.98
CA SER A 134 -5.80 -10.39 5.63
C SER A 134 -4.90 -9.47 4.79
N ALA A 135 -5.10 -8.17 4.88
CA ALA A 135 -4.27 -7.18 4.18
C ALA A 135 -2.80 -7.26 4.63
N THR A 136 -2.56 -7.32 5.95
CA THR A 136 -1.20 -7.46 6.51
C THR A 136 -0.55 -8.77 6.09
N VAL A 137 -1.31 -9.87 6.06
CA VAL A 137 -0.81 -11.18 5.59
C VAL A 137 -0.43 -11.10 4.12
N ILE A 138 -1.27 -10.53 3.26
CA ILE A 138 -0.99 -10.36 1.83
C ILE A 138 0.27 -9.51 1.61
N ASP A 139 0.39 -8.37 2.31
CA ASP A 139 1.56 -7.50 2.20
C ASP A 139 2.85 -8.20 2.66
N SER A 140 2.74 -9.06 3.69
CA SER A 140 3.87 -9.84 4.18
C SER A 140 4.26 -10.94 3.21
N ILE A 141 3.30 -11.65 2.63
CA ILE A 141 3.51 -12.67 1.60
C ILE A 141 4.17 -12.07 0.35
N ALA A 142 3.72 -10.90 -0.08
CA ALA A 142 4.24 -10.22 -1.28
C ALA A 142 5.74 -9.90 -1.21
N LYS A 143 6.33 -9.81 -0.02
CA LYS A 143 7.77 -9.58 0.16
C LYS A 143 8.64 -10.77 -0.22
N TYR A 144 8.05 -11.97 -0.35
CA TYR A 144 8.76 -13.21 -0.62
C TYR A 144 8.60 -13.73 -2.06
N MET A 145 8.04 -12.91 -2.93
CA MET A 145 7.85 -13.22 -4.36
C MET A 145 9.14 -13.18 -5.17
#